data_701ba708d5a85374db34f2c3206b5831
#
_entry.id   701ba708d5a85374db34f2c3206b5831
#
_cell.length_a   1.000
_cell.length_b   1.000
_cell.length_c   1.000
_cell.angle_alpha   90.00
_cell.angle_beta   90.00
_cell.angle_gamma   90.00
#
_symmetry.space_group_name_H-M   'P 1'
#
loop_
_entity.id
_entity.type
_entity.pdbx_description
1 polymer ?
#
loop_
_entity_poly.entity_id
_entity_poly.type
_entity_poly.pdbx_seq_one_letter_code
_entity_poly.pdbx_strand_id
1 'polypeptide(L)'
;MKIDRARNDDYPPSNPVTKFIMQKQIIPFFLFIIAFFPANIARAGWPSRVFAPYMYIGFDDNFQLTQCDDACGQKFYTLAFIISDKSNNPAWDGRIPMDKNLYMDQITAIRARGGDVIISFGGADGKEIAITETNTVALQAKYQSIIDRYKFRWLDFDIEGDSLENSGANQRRNTALANLQAKNPGLIISYTLPVDPNGISDDAQKLLSDAKAKGLKVHSANVMVMDFGPHFSKGRKMSGVSIASALKAHEQCGKIDPAIQIGLTPDIGQNDVKTEIFSLDDAKTLKDWAVTQPWICSLSFWCSNRDAEKSSKKSGNTTSGVQQEPWAFTRIFQPFATH
;
A
#
# COMPACT_ATOMS: atom_id res chain seq x y z
N MET A 1 -44.05 -33.77 -64.25
CA MET A 1 -44.24 -33.39 -65.66
C MET A 1 -42.86 -33.04 -66.15
N LYS A 2 -42.14 -34.06 -66.65
CA LYS A 2 -41.88 -34.38 -68.08
C LYS A 2 -41.23 -33.20 -68.78
N ILE A 3 -39.98 -33.42 -69.12
CA ILE A 3 -39.38 -33.72 -70.44
C ILE A 3 -38.69 -32.44 -70.95
N ASP A 4 -37.56 -32.31 -71.63
CA ASP A 4 -36.67 -33.28 -72.30
C ASP A 4 -35.36 -32.57 -72.70
N ARG A 5 -34.38 -33.40 -72.90
CA ARG A 5 -33.15 -33.40 -73.66
C ARG A 5 -33.03 -32.44 -74.81
N ALA A 6 -31.80 -31.99 -75.11
CA ALA A 6 -31.13 -32.22 -76.38
C ALA A 6 -29.62 -31.95 -76.24
N ARG A 7 -28.87 -32.95 -76.74
CA ARG A 7 -27.45 -32.95 -77.14
C ARG A 7 -27.21 -32.03 -78.35
N ASN A 8 -25.98 -31.51 -78.38
CA ASN A 8 -25.23 -31.68 -79.64
C ASN A 8 -23.72 -31.50 -79.37
N ASP A 9 -23.04 -32.54 -79.88
CA ASP A 9 -21.57 -32.63 -80.02
C ASP A 9 -21.14 -31.69 -81.12
N ASP A 10 -19.88 -31.16 -81.02
CA ASP A 10 -18.98 -30.95 -82.16
C ASP A 10 -17.57 -30.63 -81.59
N TYR A 11 -16.62 -31.61 -81.87
CA TYR A 11 -15.16 -31.38 -81.86
C TYR A 11 -14.72 -31.02 -83.29
N PRO A 12 -13.70 -30.16 -83.50
CA PRO A 12 -12.34 -30.60 -83.79
C PRO A 12 -11.25 -29.53 -83.46
N PRO A 13 -9.97 -29.71 -83.90
CA PRO A 13 -9.01 -30.78 -83.65
C PRO A 13 -7.71 -30.24 -82.91
N SER A 14 -6.89 -31.21 -82.57
CA SER A 14 -5.56 -31.12 -81.96
C SER A 14 -4.51 -30.29 -82.66
N ASN A 15 -3.67 -29.53 -81.95
CA ASN A 15 -2.28 -29.25 -82.28
C ASN A 15 -1.47 -28.80 -81.01
N PRO A 16 -0.12 -28.65 -81.03
CA PRO A 16 0.74 -29.67 -80.43
C PRO A 16 1.38 -29.18 -79.06
N VAL A 17 1.87 -30.18 -78.34
CA VAL A 17 2.58 -30.12 -77.10
C VAL A 17 3.76 -29.18 -77.07
N THR A 18 3.71 -28.09 -76.35
CA THR A 18 4.88 -27.32 -75.95
C THR A 18 5.16 -27.67 -74.49
N LYS A 19 6.24 -28.39 -74.22
CA LYS A 19 6.73 -28.69 -72.90
C LYS A 19 7.20 -27.41 -72.18
N PHE A 20 6.40 -26.83 -71.32
CA PHE A 20 6.88 -25.85 -70.36
C PHE A 20 7.51 -26.56 -69.16
N ILE A 21 8.82 -26.38 -69.00
CA ILE A 21 9.56 -26.77 -67.83
C ILE A 21 9.18 -25.78 -66.73
N MET A 22 8.35 -26.22 -65.76
CA MET A 22 8.06 -25.45 -64.56
C MET A 22 9.27 -25.55 -63.60
N GLN A 23 10.06 -24.51 -63.56
CA GLN A 23 11.08 -24.28 -62.56
C GLN A 23 10.37 -24.03 -61.21
N LYS A 24 10.45 -25.01 -60.29
CA LYS A 24 9.97 -24.83 -58.91
C LYS A 24 10.85 -23.79 -58.22
N GLN A 25 10.34 -22.59 -58.07
CA GLN A 25 10.90 -21.62 -57.16
C GLN A 25 10.52 -22.08 -55.72
N ILE A 26 11.52 -22.52 -54.97
CA ILE A 26 11.41 -22.78 -53.53
C ILE A 26 11.49 -21.42 -52.86
N ILE A 27 10.36 -20.88 -52.43
CA ILE A 27 10.30 -19.71 -51.54
C ILE A 27 10.65 -20.21 -50.14
N PRO A 28 11.73 -19.76 -49.50
CA PRO A 28 12.01 -20.13 -48.14
C PRO A 28 10.98 -19.45 -47.23
N PHE A 29 10.15 -20.28 -46.63
CA PHE A 29 9.22 -19.84 -45.58
C PHE A 29 10.08 -19.52 -44.33
N PHE A 30 10.45 -18.26 -44.15
CA PHE A 30 11.03 -17.80 -42.89
C PHE A 30 9.94 -17.81 -41.85
N LEU A 31 9.94 -18.85 -41.01
CA LEU A 31 9.14 -18.91 -39.81
C LEU A 31 9.72 -17.88 -38.82
N PHE A 32 9.14 -16.67 -38.79
CA PHE A 32 9.42 -15.71 -37.71
C PHE A 32 8.83 -16.27 -36.41
N ILE A 33 9.67 -16.98 -35.65
CA ILE A 33 9.37 -17.28 -34.25
C ILE A 33 9.46 -15.95 -33.52
N ILE A 34 8.31 -15.29 -33.34
CA ILE A 34 8.20 -14.20 -32.37
C ILE A 34 8.35 -14.86 -30.99
N ALA A 35 9.57 -14.88 -30.47
CA ALA A 35 9.82 -15.21 -29.09
C ALA A 35 9.11 -14.14 -28.24
N PHE A 36 7.94 -14.48 -27.75
CA PHE A 36 7.32 -13.73 -26.66
C PHE A 36 8.24 -13.91 -25.44
N PHE A 37 9.24 -13.05 -25.30
CA PHE A 37 9.86 -12.84 -24.01
C PHE A 37 8.78 -12.17 -23.15
N PRO A 38 8.31 -12.82 -22.07
CA PRO A 38 7.54 -12.10 -21.09
C PRO A 38 8.45 -10.94 -20.66
N ALA A 39 8.04 -9.72 -20.93
CA ALA A 39 8.71 -8.56 -20.36
C ALA A 39 8.68 -8.81 -18.85
N ASN A 40 9.79 -9.25 -18.28
CA ASN A 40 10.06 -9.12 -16.87
C ASN A 40 10.08 -7.61 -16.64
N ILE A 41 8.90 -7.04 -16.37
CA ILE A 41 8.81 -5.73 -15.77
C ILE A 41 9.55 -5.92 -14.45
N ALA A 42 10.82 -5.54 -14.42
CA ALA A 42 11.58 -5.45 -13.19
C ALA A 42 10.74 -4.56 -12.27
N ARG A 43 10.04 -5.19 -11.31
CA ARG A 43 9.29 -4.43 -10.31
C ARG A 43 10.32 -3.57 -9.61
N ALA A 44 10.18 -2.25 -9.75
CA ALA A 44 11.00 -1.30 -9.01
C ALA A 44 10.97 -1.71 -7.53
N GLY A 45 12.14 -1.83 -6.92
CA GLY A 45 12.23 -2.04 -5.48
C GLY A 45 11.62 -0.83 -4.76
N TRP A 46 11.20 -1.02 -3.52
CA TRP A 46 10.84 0.11 -2.67
C TRP A 46 12.06 1.03 -2.53
N PRO A 47 11.87 2.36 -2.63
CA PRO A 47 12.96 3.30 -2.35
C PRO A 47 13.43 3.17 -0.89
N SER A 48 14.67 3.55 -0.62
CA SER A 48 15.24 3.55 0.74
C SER A 48 14.50 4.49 1.69
N ARG A 49 13.93 5.55 1.15
CA ARG A 49 13.00 6.46 1.81
C ARG A 49 11.71 6.51 1.00
N VAL A 50 10.58 6.38 1.67
CA VAL A 50 9.28 6.37 1.01
C VAL A 50 8.34 7.41 1.62
N PHE A 51 7.62 8.11 0.75
CA PHE A 51 6.42 8.83 1.15
C PHE A 51 5.21 8.04 0.62
N ALA A 52 4.40 7.51 1.54
CA ALA A 52 3.26 6.66 1.23
C ALA A 52 2.06 7.03 2.10
N PRO A 53 1.33 8.11 1.76
CA PRO A 53 0.19 8.55 2.55
C PRO A 53 -0.89 7.48 2.60
N TYR A 54 -1.60 7.41 3.74
CA TYR A 54 -2.76 6.55 3.87
C TYR A 54 -3.86 6.97 2.91
N MET A 55 -4.50 5.98 2.31
CA MET A 55 -5.76 6.11 1.61
C MET A 55 -6.78 5.20 2.27
N TYR A 56 -7.83 5.79 2.85
CA TYR A 56 -8.84 5.04 3.55
C TYR A 56 -9.92 4.54 2.58
N ILE A 57 -10.07 3.24 2.53
CA ILE A 57 -10.97 2.54 1.60
C ILE A 57 -12.42 2.54 2.11
N GLY A 58 -12.63 2.77 3.42
CA GLY A 58 -13.94 2.77 4.05
C GLY A 58 -14.83 3.95 3.67
N PHE A 59 -14.27 5.03 3.14
CA PHE A 59 -15.06 6.15 2.64
C PHE A 59 -15.64 5.80 1.26
N ASP A 60 -16.89 6.17 1.07
CA ASP A 60 -17.57 6.06 -0.22
C ASP A 60 -17.16 7.27 -1.08
N ASP A 61 -15.92 7.32 -1.47
CA ASP A 61 -15.37 8.32 -2.37
C ASP A 61 -14.82 7.67 -3.64
N ASN A 62 -14.77 8.46 -4.70
CA ASN A 62 -14.23 8.03 -5.99
C ASN A 62 -12.71 8.28 -6.08
N PHE A 63 -11.99 8.19 -4.97
CA PHE A 63 -10.56 8.42 -4.95
C PHE A 63 -9.84 7.49 -5.92
N GLN A 64 -9.02 8.06 -6.78
CA GLN A 64 -8.23 7.32 -7.75
C GLN A 64 -6.74 7.51 -7.47
N LEU A 65 -6.00 6.42 -7.24
CA LEU A 65 -4.54 6.46 -6.98
C LEU A 65 -3.79 7.20 -8.10
N THR A 66 -4.20 7.01 -9.34
CA THR A 66 -3.59 7.67 -10.50
C THR A 66 -3.89 9.16 -10.61
N GLN A 67 -4.96 9.64 -10.00
CA GLN A 67 -5.33 11.06 -10.02
C GLN A 67 -4.28 11.92 -9.29
N CYS A 68 -3.82 11.47 -8.13
CA CYS A 68 -2.77 12.15 -7.40
C CYS A 68 -1.41 12.06 -8.11
N ASP A 69 -1.12 10.91 -8.78
CA ASP A 69 0.07 10.79 -9.64
C ASP A 69 0.03 11.80 -10.79
N ASP A 70 -1.11 11.90 -11.48
CA ASP A 70 -1.27 12.88 -12.57
C ASP A 70 -1.15 14.34 -12.08
N ALA A 71 -1.61 14.63 -10.86
CA ALA A 71 -1.60 15.98 -10.28
C ALA A 71 -0.25 16.39 -9.67
N CYS A 72 0.48 15.46 -9.07
CA CYS A 72 1.67 15.74 -8.28
C CYS A 72 2.76 14.64 -8.29
N GLY A 73 2.58 13.57 -9.06
CA GLY A 73 3.60 12.51 -9.21
C GLY A 73 3.63 11.52 -8.03
N GLN A 74 2.59 11.46 -7.18
CA GLN A 74 2.53 10.54 -6.05
C GLN A 74 2.22 9.12 -6.53
N LYS A 75 3.11 8.16 -6.18
CA LYS A 75 3.04 6.78 -6.71
C LYS A 75 3.01 5.69 -5.64
N PHE A 76 3.23 6.03 -4.38
CA PHE A 76 3.23 5.10 -3.27
C PHE A 76 2.13 5.46 -2.28
N TYR A 77 1.38 4.45 -1.83
CA TYR A 77 0.26 4.66 -0.91
C TYR A 77 0.22 3.56 0.13
N THR A 78 -0.39 3.85 1.28
CA THR A 78 -0.79 2.86 2.28
C THR A 78 -2.30 2.69 2.21
N LEU A 79 -2.77 1.54 1.73
CA LEU A 79 -4.22 1.27 1.62
C LEU A 79 -4.73 0.74 2.95
N ALA A 80 -5.73 1.39 3.53
CA ALA A 80 -6.26 1.14 4.87
C ALA A 80 -7.78 0.91 4.85
N PHE A 81 -8.34 -0.07 5.50
CA PHE A 81 -7.71 -1.13 6.26
C PHE A 81 -8.28 -2.49 5.88
N ILE A 82 -7.50 -3.55 6.06
CA ILE A 82 -8.04 -4.90 6.08
C ILE A 82 -8.26 -5.30 7.53
N ILE A 83 -9.50 -5.62 7.87
CA ILE A 83 -9.94 -6.10 9.17
C ILE A 83 -10.85 -7.32 9.01
N SER A 84 -11.26 -7.92 10.11
CA SER A 84 -12.18 -9.06 10.11
C SER A 84 -13.60 -8.63 9.80
N ASP A 85 -14.27 -9.34 8.90
CA ASP A 85 -15.72 -9.23 8.70
C ASP A 85 -16.50 -9.96 9.82
N LYS A 86 -17.82 -9.94 9.73
CA LYS A 86 -18.70 -10.61 10.72
C LYS A 86 -18.50 -12.14 10.77
N SER A 87 -17.88 -12.73 9.75
CA SER A 87 -17.57 -14.16 9.66
C SER A 87 -16.11 -14.46 9.98
N ASN A 88 -15.38 -13.49 10.52
CA ASN A 88 -13.94 -13.56 10.83
C ASN A 88 -13.04 -13.79 9.61
N ASN A 89 -13.48 -13.38 8.42
CA ASN A 89 -12.65 -13.39 7.22
C ASN A 89 -12.04 -12.00 6.98
N PRO A 90 -10.85 -11.94 6.36
CA PRO A 90 -10.29 -10.68 5.93
C PRO A 90 -11.20 -9.96 4.94
N ALA A 91 -11.46 -8.69 5.19
CA ALA A 91 -12.26 -7.86 4.31
C ALA A 91 -11.77 -6.40 4.36
N TRP A 92 -11.89 -5.67 3.26
CA TRP A 92 -11.68 -4.25 3.25
C TRP A 92 -12.72 -3.58 4.13
N ASP A 93 -12.25 -2.82 5.12
CA ASP A 93 -13.09 -2.14 6.12
C ASP A 93 -14.10 -3.09 6.82
N GLY A 94 -13.76 -4.38 6.94
CA GLY A 94 -14.64 -5.41 7.50
C GLY A 94 -15.95 -5.65 6.73
N ARG A 95 -16.10 -5.07 5.53
CA ARG A 95 -17.34 -5.06 4.76
C ARG A 95 -17.22 -5.65 3.36
N ILE A 96 -16.12 -5.39 2.66
CA ILE A 96 -15.94 -5.79 1.26
C ILE A 96 -14.99 -7.00 1.21
N PRO A 97 -15.50 -8.20 0.88
CA PRO A 97 -14.68 -9.40 0.82
C PRO A 97 -13.51 -9.28 -0.16
N MET A 98 -12.40 -9.92 0.17
CA MET A 98 -11.18 -9.86 -0.64
C MET A 98 -11.36 -10.39 -2.07
N ASP A 99 -12.32 -11.29 -2.30
CA ASP A 99 -12.63 -11.86 -3.62
C ASP A 99 -13.25 -10.85 -4.60
N LYS A 100 -13.73 -9.72 -4.11
CA LYS A 100 -14.20 -8.62 -4.96
C LYS A 100 -13.09 -7.87 -5.68
N ASN A 101 -11.83 -8.16 -5.34
CA ASN A 101 -10.64 -7.56 -5.96
C ASN A 101 -10.66 -6.01 -5.96
N LEU A 102 -11.22 -5.43 -4.89
CA LEU A 102 -11.29 -3.98 -4.76
C LEU A 102 -9.91 -3.34 -4.98
N TYR A 103 -9.84 -2.25 -5.72
CA TYR A 103 -8.61 -1.53 -6.08
C TYR A 103 -7.59 -2.30 -6.92
N MET A 104 -7.86 -3.53 -7.38
CA MET A 104 -6.91 -4.32 -8.17
C MET A 104 -6.45 -3.59 -9.43
N ASP A 105 -7.38 -2.99 -10.16
CA ASP A 105 -7.08 -2.25 -11.39
C ASP A 105 -6.25 -1.00 -11.10
N GLN A 106 -6.57 -0.28 -10.03
CA GLN A 106 -5.83 0.91 -9.61
C GLN A 106 -4.41 0.56 -9.13
N ILE A 107 -4.26 -0.52 -8.36
CA ILE A 107 -2.95 -1.05 -7.94
C ILE A 107 -2.12 -1.46 -9.17
N THR A 108 -2.75 -2.10 -10.13
CA THR A 108 -2.09 -2.48 -11.39
C THR A 108 -1.65 -1.24 -12.17
N ALA A 109 -2.53 -0.23 -12.28
CA ALA A 109 -2.22 1.01 -12.97
C ALA A 109 -1.07 1.78 -12.31
N ILE A 110 -1.06 1.90 -10.97
CA ILE A 110 0.02 2.62 -10.28
C ILE A 110 1.36 1.86 -10.38
N ARG A 111 1.32 0.52 -10.34
CA ARG A 111 2.51 -0.31 -10.54
C ARG A 111 3.08 -0.17 -11.96
N ALA A 112 2.23 -0.04 -12.98
CA ALA A 112 2.67 0.22 -14.36
C ALA A 112 3.36 1.58 -14.51
N ARG A 113 3.10 2.53 -13.60
CA ARG A 113 3.75 3.84 -13.52
C ARG A 113 5.00 3.86 -12.63
N GLY A 114 5.44 2.71 -12.12
CA GLY A 114 6.63 2.57 -11.28
C GLY A 114 6.38 2.79 -9.78
N GLY A 115 5.13 2.85 -9.35
CA GLY A 115 4.72 2.91 -7.94
C GLY A 115 4.42 1.54 -7.34
N ASP A 116 3.96 1.52 -6.10
CA ASP A 116 3.40 0.33 -5.42
C ASP A 116 2.55 0.77 -4.22
N VAL A 117 1.95 -0.20 -3.54
CA VAL A 117 1.12 0.05 -2.37
C VAL A 117 1.58 -0.80 -1.18
N ILE A 118 1.55 -0.19 0.00
CA ILE A 118 1.59 -0.85 1.30
C ILE A 118 0.16 -1.22 1.62
N ILE A 119 -0.04 -2.38 2.22
CA ILE A 119 -1.36 -2.76 2.72
C ILE A 119 -1.35 -2.71 4.23
N SER A 120 -2.32 -2.01 4.84
CA SER A 120 -2.44 -1.87 6.28
C SER A 120 -3.60 -2.69 6.84
N PHE A 121 -3.34 -3.36 7.95
CA PHE A 121 -4.26 -4.17 8.72
C PHE A 121 -4.52 -3.49 10.07
N GLY A 122 -5.76 -3.52 10.56
CA GLY A 122 -6.11 -2.95 11.86
C GLY A 122 -6.73 -1.56 11.76
N GLY A 123 -6.13 -0.58 12.43
CA GLY A 123 -6.66 0.77 12.61
C GLY A 123 -7.55 0.90 13.85
N ALA A 124 -8.06 2.11 14.10
CA ALA A 124 -8.85 2.44 15.29
C ALA A 124 -10.16 1.65 15.41
N ASP A 125 -10.79 1.35 14.27
CA ASP A 125 -12.09 0.70 14.21
C ASP A 125 -12.00 -0.76 13.76
N GLY A 126 -12.92 -1.58 14.30
CA GLY A 126 -13.03 -2.98 13.92
C GLY A 126 -12.07 -3.91 14.67
N LYS A 127 -11.88 -5.10 14.11
CA LYS A 127 -11.04 -6.13 14.73
C LYS A 127 -9.96 -6.58 13.74
N GLU A 128 -8.71 -6.34 14.10
CA GLU A 128 -7.60 -6.89 13.34
C GLU A 128 -7.69 -8.44 13.32
N ILE A 129 -7.21 -9.07 12.25
CA ILE A 129 -7.46 -10.49 11.97
C ILE A 129 -6.94 -11.40 13.10
N ALA A 130 -5.80 -11.07 13.73
CA ALA A 130 -5.26 -11.86 14.85
C ALA A 130 -6.12 -11.80 16.12
N ILE A 131 -7.05 -10.85 16.23
CA ILE A 131 -8.01 -10.79 17.34
C ILE A 131 -9.06 -11.90 17.18
N THR A 132 -9.54 -12.13 15.97
CA THR A 132 -10.63 -13.06 15.67
C THR A 132 -10.14 -14.46 15.29
N GLU A 133 -8.95 -14.57 14.69
CA GLU A 133 -8.33 -15.83 14.34
C GLU A 133 -7.33 -16.26 15.42
N THR A 134 -7.67 -17.28 16.17
CA THR A 134 -6.86 -17.76 17.30
C THR A 134 -5.87 -18.86 16.92
N ASN A 135 -6.01 -19.45 15.75
CA ASN A 135 -5.06 -20.45 15.23
C ASN A 135 -3.98 -19.77 14.40
N THR A 136 -2.73 -19.89 14.82
CA THR A 136 -1.58 -19.23 14.17
C THR A 136 -1.38 -19.67 12.71
N VAL A 137 -1.64 -20.95 12.39
CA VAL A 137 -1.47 -21.48 11.02
C VAL A 137 -2.58 -20.91 10.11
N ALA A 138 -3.82 -20.87 10.61
CA ALA A 138 -4.94 -20.28 9.89
C ALA A 138 -4.74 -18.76 9.69
N LEU A 139 -4.25 -18.06 10.72
CA LEU A 139 -3.91 -16.63 10.63
C LEU A 139 -2.86 -16.37 9.54
N GLN A 140 -1.78 -17.17 9.54
CA GLN A 140 -0.76 -17.08 8.51
C GLN A 140 -1.32 -17.34 7.11
N ALA A 141 -2.21 -18.32 6.96
CA ALA A 141 -2.85 -18.63 5.68
C ALA A 141 -3.74 -17.48 5.19
N LYS A 142 -4.46 -16.80 6.10
CA LYS A 142 -5.25 -15.61 5.77
C LYS A 142 -4.36 -14.48 5.22
N TYR A 143 -3.25 -14.15 5.89
CA TYR A 143 -2.31 -13.14 5.38
C TYR A 143 -1.68 -13.57 4.04
N GLN A 144 -1.28 -14.86 3.91
CA GLN A 144 -0.71 -15.36 2.66
C GLN A 144 -1.70 -15.23 1.50
N SER A 145 -2.97 -15.53 1.72
CA SER A 145 -4.00 -15.43 0.67
C SER A 145 -4.15 -14.01 0.11
N ILE A 146 -3.95 -13.00 0.96
CA ILE A 146 -3.98 -11.59 0.57
C ILE A 146 -2.74 -11.23 -0.26
N ILE A 147 -1.56 -11.69 0.20
CA ILE A 147 -0.31 -11.52 -0.56
C ILE A 147 -0.44 -12.17 -1.94
N ASP A 148 -0.95 -13.41 -2.01
CA ASP A 148 -1.08 -14.15 -3.26
C ASP A 148 -2.05 -13.49 -4.23
N ARG A 149 -3.11 -12.90 -3.72
CA ARG A 149 -4.13 -12.21 -4.52
C ARG A 149 -3.62 -10.90 -5.12
N TYR A 150 -3.09 -10.02 -4.28
CA TYR A 150 -2.70 -8.66 -4.68
C TYR A 150 -1.21 -8.51 -4.98
N LYS A 151 -0.40 -9.54 -4.68
CA LYS A 151 1.07 -9.52 -4.82
C LYS A 151 1.72 -8.39 -4.02
N PHE A 152 1.22 -8.15 -2.81
CA PHE A 152 1.82 -7.19 -1.89
C PHE A 152 3.21 -7.62 -1.44
N ARG A 153 4.09 -6.63 -1.27
CA ARG A 153 5.47 -6.82 -0.79
C ARG A 153 5.76 -6.07 0.50
N TRP A 154 4.85 -5.22 0.93
CA TRP A 154 4.92 -4.52 2.20
C TRP A 154 3.57 -4.62 2.90
N LEU A 155 3.58 -5.22 4.10
CA LEU A 155 2.44 -5.28 4.99
C LEU A 155 2.70 -4.37 6.17
N ASP A 156 1.74 -3.54 6.48
CA ASP A 156 1.71 -2.69 7.65
C ASP A 156 0.65 -3.20 8.62
N PHE A 157 0.92 -3.08 9.91
CA PHE A 157 -0.01 -3.47 10.97
C PHE A 157 -0.23 -2.29 11.91
N ASP A 158 -1.35 -1.64 11.74
CA ASP A 158 -1.80 -0.54 12.57
C ASP A 158 -2.50 -1.10 13.81
N ILE A 159 -1.75 -1.15 14.90
CA ILE A 159 -2.15 -1.83 16.13
C ILE A 159 -2.27 -0.82 17.27
N GLU A 160 -3.51 -0.55 17.63
CA GLU A 160 -3.85 0.49 18.61
C GLU A 160 -5.00 0.05 19.53
N GLY A 161 -5.26 0.83 20.59
CA GLY A 161 -6.32 0.56 21.55
C GLY A 161 -6.29 -0.87 22.09
N ASP A 162 -7.47 -1.48 22.21
CA ASP A 162 -7.65 -2.85 22.73
C ASP A 162 -6.86 -3.90 21.95
N SER A 163 -6.59 -3.65 20.66
CA SER A 163 -5.78 -4.55 19.82
C SER A 163 -4.32 -4.56 20.26
N LEU A 164 -3.79 -3.42 20.69
CA LEU A 164 -2.42 -3.29 21.18
C LEU A 164 -2.26 -3.95 22.57
N GLU A 165 -3.27 -3.82 23.43
CA GLU A 165 -3.29 -4.42 24.77
C GLU A 165 -3.45 -5.95 24.75
N ASN A 166 -3.93 -6.52 23.63
CA ASN A 166 -4.13 -7.96 23.48
C ASN A 166 -2.82 -8.71 23.20
N SER A 167 -2.09 -9.01 24.26
CA SER A 167 -0.79 -9.70 24.18
C SER A 167 -0.86 -11.05 23.45
N GLY A 168 -1.96 -11.80 23.63
CA GLY A 168 -2.14 -13.09 22.96
C GLY A 168 -2.31 -12.95 21.44
N ALA A 169 -3.04 -11.95 20.98
CA ALA A 169 -3.15 -11.63 19.55
C ALA A 169 -1.81 -11.15 18.97
N ASN A 170 -1.10 -10.29 19.71
CA ASN A 170 0.21 -9.77 19.32
C ASN A 170 1.24 -10.89 19.15
N GLN A 171 1.30 -11.84 20.08
CA GLN A 171 2.20 -13.00 19.98
C GLN A 171 1.86 -13.92 18.80
N ARG A 172 0.56 -14.15 18.54
CA ARG A 172 0.13 -14.94 17.38
C ARG A 172 0.49 -14.25 16.06
N ARG A 173 0.21 -12.95 15.97
CA ARG A 173 0.54 -12.13 14.80
C ARG A 173 2.04 -12.20 14.52
N ASN A 174 2.88 -11.92 15.50
CA ASN A 174 4.32 -11.98 15.36
C ASN A 174 4.82 -13.36 14.89
N THR A 175 4.27 -14.44 15.46
CA THR A 175 4.62 -15.81 15.03
C THR A 175 4.19 -16.07 13.58
N ALA A 176 2.96 -15.69 13.22
CA ALA A 176 2.46 -15.86 11.85
C ALA A 176 3.29 -15.04 10.85
N LEU A 177 3.65 -13.80 11.20
CA LEU A 177 4.44 -12.91 10.35
C LEU A 177 5.88 -13.35 10.19
N ALA A 178 6.53 -13.86 11.23
CA ALA A 178 7.87 -14.43 11.11
C ALA A 178 7.90 -15.62 10.13
N ASN A 179 6.92 -16.53 10.26
CA ASN A 179 6.75 -17.64 9.33
C ASN A 179 6.42 -17.17 7.90
N LEU A 180 5.61 -16.13 7.77
CA LEU A 180 5.23 -15.55 6.49
C LEU A 180 6.45 -14.93 5.80
N GLN A 181 7.26 -14.17 6.54
CA GLN A 181 8.46 -13.53 6.03
C GLN A 181 9.51 -14.56 5.57
N ALA A 182 9.64 -15.69 6.29
CA ALA A 182 10.49 -16.80 5.87
C ALA A 182 10.04 -17.46 4.55
N LYS A 183 8.71 -17.50 4.29
CA LYS A 183 8.14 -18.05 3.06
C LYS A 183 8.13 -17.08 1.89
N ASN A 184 8.20 -15.79 2.15
CA ASN A 184 8.14 -14.72 1.15
C ASN A 184 9.40 -13.85 1.21
N PRO A 185 10.52 -14.28 0.60
CA PRO A 185 11.75 -13.51 0.61
C PRO A 185 11.55 -12.08 0.11
N GLY A 186 12.03 -11.10 0.86
CA GLY A 186 11.86 -9.68 0.55
C GLY A 186 10.53 -9.07 1.00
N LEU A 187 9.70 -9.82 1.75
CA LEU A 187 8.49 -9.26 2.37
C LEU A 187 8.89 -8.28 3.49
N ILE A 188 8.42 -7.05 3.36
CA ILE A 188 8.62 -5.97 4.33
C ILE A 188 7.45 -5.97 5.31
N ILE A 189 7.75 -5.83 6.60
CA ILE A 189 6.75 -5.72 7.68
C ILE A 189 7.02 -4.45 8.46
N SER A 190 5.99 -3.63 8.64
CA SER A 190 5.98 -2.49 9.55
C SER A 190 4.84 -2.60 10.57
N TYR A 191 5.02 -1.94 11.69
CA TYR A 191 3.98 -1.69 12.67
C TYR A 191 3.68 -0.21 12.74
N THR A 192 2.40 0.16 12.65
CA THR A 192 1.92 1.51 12.94
C THR A 192 1.38 1.53 14.37
N LEU A 193 1.89 2.45 15.17
CA LEU A 193 1.72 2.44 16.63
C LEU A 193 1.44 3.84 17.18
N PRO A 194 0.58 3.97 18.21
CA PRO A 194 0.41 5.21 18.93
C PRO A 194 1.70 5.68 19.59
N VAL A 195 1.89 6.99 19.66
CA VAL A 195 3.04 7.63 20.27
C VAL A 195 2.66 8.96 20.93
N ASP A 196 3.39 9.35 21.96
CA ASP A 196 3.37 10.69 22.52
C ASP A 196 4.81 11.19 22.79
N PRO A 197 5.04 12.39 23.33
CA PRO A 197 6.38 12.87 23.68
C PRO A 197 7.14 12.01 24.71
N ASN A 198 6.47 11.09 25.40
CA ASN A 198 7.13 10.08 26.26
C ASN A 198 7.54 8.83 25.47
N GLY A 199 7.13 8.71 24.21
CA GLY A 199 7.42 7.61 23.30
C GLY A 199 6.26 6.65 23.07
N ILE A 200 6.59 5.44 22.60
CA ILE A 200 5.62 4.36 22.44
C ILE A 200 5.32 3.69 23.78
N SER A 201 4.09 3.21 23.95
CA SER A 201 3.62 2.59 25.19
C SER A 201 4.40 1.31 25.55
N ASP A 202 4.29 0.87 26.79
CA ASP A 202 4.88 -0.40 27.24
C ASP A 202 4.36 -1.59 26.45
N ASP A 203 3.10 -1.60 26.03
CA ASP A 203 2.52 -2.68 25.24
C ASP A 203 3.06 -2.68 23.81
N ALA A 204 3.29 -1.51 23.21
CA ALA A 204 4.00 -1.39 21.94
C ALA A 204 5.44 -1.87 22.04
N GLN A 205 6.15 -1.56 23.11
CA GLN A 205 7.51 -2.07 23.36
C GLN A 205 7.52 -3.59 23.55
N LYS A 206 6.55 -4.16 24.26
CA LYS A 206 6.39 -5.62 24.40
C LYS A 206 6.11 -6.30 23.07
N LEU A 207 5.22 -5.70 22.23
CA LEU A 207 4.92 -6.19 20.88
C LEU A 207 6.19 -6.27 20.02
N LEU A 208 6.99 -5.20 19.97
CA LEU A 208 8.22 -5.17 19.20
C LEU A 208 9.31 -6.12 19.77
N SER A 209 9.40 -6.22 21.08
CA SER A 209 10.32 -7.15 21.75
C SER A 209 9.97 -8.61 21.47
N ASP A 210 8.70 -8.96 21.48
CA ASP A 210 8.20 -10.28 21.12
C ASP A 210 8.43 -10.58 19.63
N ALA A 211 8.25 -9.58 18.73
CA ALA A 211 8.56 -9.71 17.30
C ALA A 211 10.03 -10.10 17.10
N LYS A 212 10.95 -9.38 17.75
CA LYS A 212 12.38 -9.69 17.72
C LYS A 212 12.68 -11.09 18.26
N ALA A 213 12.10 -11.47 19.40
CA ALA A 213 12.29 -12.78 20.01
C ALA A 213 11.84 -13.94 19.10
N LYS A 214 10.85 -13.70 18.23
CA LYS A 214 10.36 -14.67 17.22
C LYS A 214 11.13 -14.63 15.89
N GLY A 215 12.13 -13.77 15.78
CA GLY A 215 12.93 -13.63 14.56
C GLY A 215 12.21 -12.87 13.43
N LEU A 216 11.10 -12.21 13.73
CA LEU A 216 10.42 -11.31 12.79
C LEU A 216 11.29 -10.06 12.58
N LYS A 217 11.63 -9.77 11.34
CA LYS A 217 12.37 -8.57 10.97
C LYS A 217 11.37 -7.43 10.73
N VAL A 218 11.14 -6.63 11.76
CA VAL A 218 10.34 -5.41 11.65
C VAL A 218 11.19 -4.34 10.96
N HIS A 219 10.75 -3.89 9.80
CA HIS A 219 11.44 -2.86 9.02
C HIS A 219 11.35 -1.50 9.70
N SER A 220 10.14 -1.13 10.13
CA SER A 220 9.90 0.16 10.80
C SER A 220 8.78 0.09 11.81
N ALA A 221 8.92 0.89 12.86
CA ALA A 221 7.82 1.37 13.68
C ALA A 221 7.37 2.72 13.07
N ASN A 222 6.24 2.71 12.38
CA ASN A 222 5.59 3.93 11.90
C ASN A 222 4.77 4.50 13.05
N VAL A 223 5.13 5.69 13.54
CA VAL A 223 4.47 6.25 14.73
C VAL A 223 3.43 7.29 14.34
N MET A 224 2.24 7.16 14.94
CA MET A 224 1.12 8.06 14.74
C MET A 224 1.35 9.35 15.52
N VAL A 225 1.98 10.34 14.89
CA VAL A 225 2.30 11.65 15.48
C VAL A 225 1.09 12.58 15.39
N MET A 226 -0.01 12.14 16.00
CA MET A 226 -1.34 12.79 16.01
C MET A 226 -2.06 12.50 17.32
N ASP A 227 -3.13 13.21 17.60
CA ASP A 227 -4.09 13.00 18.72
C ASP A 227 -3.42 12.82 20.09
N PHE A 228 -2.38 13.62 20.34
CA PHE A 228 -1.58 13.57 21.56
C PHE A 228 -2.35 13.96 22.83
N GLY A 229 -3.49 14.60 22.66
CA GLY A 229 -4.30 15.16 23.75
C GLY A 229 -3.87 16.55 24.20
N PRO A 230 -4.77 17.28 24.89
CA PRO A 230 -4.55 18.69 25.24
C PRO A 230 -3.33 18.94 26.14
N HIS A 231 -2.90 17.91 26.89
CA HIS A 231 -1.70 18.01 27.75
C HIS A 231 -0.43 18.28 26.92
N PHE A 232 -0.31 17.66 25.79
CA PHE A 232 0.86 17.80 24.93
C PHE A 232 0.68 18.83 23.82
N SER A 233 -0.56 19.09 23.39
CA SER A 233 -0.83 19.87 22.18
C SER A 233 -1.19 21.33 22.43
N LYS A 234 -1.82 21.64 23.60
CA LYS A 234 -2.37 22.97 23.86
C LYS A 234 -1.29 24.06 23.78
N GLY A 235 -1.47 24.98 22.83
CA GLY A 235 -0.56 26.12 22.61
C GLY A 235 0.80 25.76 22.01
N ARG A 236 0.93 24.53 21.46
CA ARG A 236 2.17 24.07 20.82
C ARG A 236 1.96 23.88 19.31
N LYS A 237 3.05 24.01 18.56
CA LYS A 237 3.08 23.59 17.15
C LYS A 237 3.15 22.08 17.07
N MET A 238 2.30 21.48 16.23
CA MET A 238 2.23 20.03 16.11
C MET A 238 3.52 19.41 15.57
N SER A 239 4.23 20.08 14.70
CA SER A 239 5.57 19.65 14.25
C SER A 239 6.55 19.46 15.40
N GLY A 240 6.56 20.35 16.39
CA GLY A 240 7.44 20.24 17.56
C GLY A 240 7.09 19.04 18.45
N VAL A 241 5.80 18.80 18.67
CA VAL A 241 5.31 17.63 19.44
C VAL A 241 5.66 16.34 18.68
N SER A 242 5.41 16.30 17.38
CA SER A 242 5.73 15.17 16.50
C SER A 242 7.21 14.80 16.51
N ILE A 243 8.10 15.83 16.42
CA ILE A 243 9.55 15.62 16.46
C ILE A 243 9.99 15.05 17.81
N ALA A 244 9.48 15.59 18.92
CA ALA A 244 9.80 15.09 20.26
C ALA A 244 9.37 13.60 20.43
N SER A 245 8.17 13.25 19.95
CA SER A 245 7.65 11.88 19.98
C SER A 245 8.49 10.94 19.12
N ALA A 246 8.87 11.37 17.92
CA ALA A 246 9.71 10.59 17.01
C ALA A 246 11.10 10.29 17.60
N LEU A 247 11.74 11.28 18.22
CA LEU A 247 13.05 11.09 18.88
C LEU A 247 12.96 10.08 20.03
N LYS A 248 11.89 10.13 20.82
CA LYS A 248 11.69 9.22 21.93
C LYS A 248 11.37 7.80 21.45
N ALA A 249 10.53 7.65 20.44
CA ALA A 249 10.26 6.36 19.81
C ALA A 249 11.53 5.74 19.23
N HIS A 250 12.36 6.52 18.54
CA HIS A 250 13.64 6.05 18.01
C HIS A 250 14.57 5.53 19.12
N GLU A 251 14.69 6.26 20.23
CA GLU A 251 15.46 5.79 21.39
C GLU A 251 14.95 4.45 21.93
N GLN A 252 13.64 4.31 22.10
CA GLN A 252 13.01 3.10 22.62
C GLN A 252 13.14 1.91 21.67
N CYS A 253 12.84 2.11 20.37
CA CYS A 253 12.98 1.08 19.35
C CYS A 253 14.43 0.63 19.21
N GLY A 254 15.39 1.56 19.24
CA GLY A 254 16.82 1.24 19.17
C GLY A 254 17.33 0.37 20.34
N LYS A 255 16.74 0.48 21.53
CA LYS A 255 17.02 -0.40 22.67
C LYS A 255 16.46 -1.82 22.46
N ILE A 256 15.33 -1.94 21.76
CA ILE A 256 14.71 -3.23 21.43
C ILE A 256 15.46 -3.89 20.28
N ASP A 257 15.54 -3.21 19.15
CA ASP A 257 16.28 -3.64 17.96
C ASP A 257 16.79 -2.42 17.18
N PRO A 258 18.13 -2.22 17.09
CA PRO A 258 18.70 -1.08 16.37
C PRO A 258 18.45 -1.13 14.85
N ALA A 259 17.93 -2.23 14.31
CA ALA A 259 17.55 -2.34 12.91
C ALA A 259 16.17 -1.74 12.61
N ILE A 260 15.34 -1.49 13.64
CA ILE A 260 14.01 -0.88 13.45
C ILE A 260 14.20 0.61 13.11
N GLN A 261 13.77 0.97 11.92
CA GLN A 261 13.69 2.37 11.49
C GLN A 261 12.36 3.01 11.95
N ILE A 262 12.25 4.31 11.82
CA ILE A 262 11.03 5.04 12.20
C ILE A 262 10.33 5.57 10.92
N GLY A 263 9.02 5.38 10.88
CA GLY A 263 8.12 6.10 10.00
C GLY A 263 7.32 7.13 10.80
N LEU A 264 6.81 8.16 10.13
CA LEU A 264 5.99 9.20 10.77
C LEU A 264 4.66 9.37 10.03
N THR A 265 3.56 9.35 10.77
CA THR A 265 2.21 9.55 10.25
C THR A 265 1.47 10.60 11.09
N PRO A 266 1.48 11.88 10.72
CA PRO A 266 0.57 12.88 11.26
C PRO A 266 -0.85 12.74 10.69
N ASP A 267 -1.85 13.25 11.42
CA ASP A 267 -3.18 13.55 10.88
C ASP A 267 -3.19 14.99 10.35
N ILE A 268 -3.43 15.17 9.06
CA ILE A 268 -3.35 16.46 8.38
C ILE A 268 -4.55 17.36 8.69
N GLY A 269 -4.27 18.60 9.00
CA GLY A 269 -5.30 19.58 9.32
C GLY A 269 -5.82 19.43 10.74
N GLN A 270 -7.13 19.57 10.93
CA GLN A 270 -7.78 19.42 12.21
C GLN A 270 -7.85 17.94 12.60
N ASN A 271 -7.16 17.58 13.67
CA ASN A 271 -7.19 16.23 14.25
C ASN A 271 -8.49 15.98 15.02
N ASP A 272 -8.73 14.76 15.48
CA ASP A 272 -9.88 14.42 16.32
C ASP A 272 -9.81 15.14 17.65
N VAL A 273 -8.63 15.32 18.21
CA VAL A 273 -8.38 16.21 19.35
C VAL A 273 -8.45 17.67 18.89
N LYS A 274 -9.51 18.37 19.29
CA LYS A 274 -9.82 19.74 18.83
C LYS A 274 -8.75 20.81 19.07
N THR A 275 -7.84 20.56 19.98
CA THR A 275 -6.70 21.47 20.25
C THR A 275 -5.54 21.27 19.29
N GLU A 276 -5.65 20.29 18.37
CA GLU A 276 -4.58 19.89 17.47
C GLU A 276 -4.94 20.23 16.03
N ILE A 277 -4.12 21.09 15.45
CA ILE A 277 -4.19 21.43 14.03
C ILE A 277 -2.80 21.22 13.45
N PHE A 278 -2.67 20.20 12.60
CA PHE A 278 -1.44 19.98 11.85
C PHE A 278 -1.49 20.78 10.56
N SER A 279 -0.84 21.92 10.57
CA SER A 279 -0.86 22.90 9.49
C SER A 279 0.09 22.53 8.33
N LEU A 280 -0.02 23.23 7.19
CA LEU A 280 0.96 23.13 6.11
C LEU A 280 2.39 23.54 6.56
N ASP A 281 2.49 24.50 7.50
CA ASP A 281 3.78 24.88 8.09
C ASP A 281 4.35 23.77 8.98
N ASP A 282 3.49 23.06 9.73
CA ASP A 282 3.91 21.88 10.49
C ASP A 282 4.39 20.75 9.56
N ALA A 283 3.68 20.52 8.47
CA ALA A 283 4.08 19.54 7.45
C ALA A 283 5.46 19.85 6.87
N LYS A 284 5.68 21.11 6.50
CA LYS A 284 6.98 21.56 5.98
C LYS A 284 8.09 21.37 7.03
N THR A 285 7.84 21.80 8.26
CA THR A 285 8.82 21.71 9.35
C THR A 285 9.17 20.27 9.66
N LEU A 286 8.16 19.39 9.77
CA LEU A 286 8.35 17.96 10.04
C LEU A 286 9.14 17.29 8.92
N LYS A 287 8.78 17.52 7.66
CA LYS A 287 9.47 16.95 6.49
C LYS A 287 10.92 17.46 6.42
N ASP A 288 11.16 18.75 6.58
CA ASP A 288 12.52 19.32 6.50
C ASP A 288 13.43 18.74 7.59
N TRP A 289 12.91 18.54 8.80
CA TRP A 289 13.62 17.85 9.87
C TRP A 289 13.83 16.36 9.56
N ALA A 290 12.79 15.64 9.10
CA ALA A 290 12.87 14.21 8.81
C ALA A 290 13.93 13.89 7.76
N VAL A 291 14.11 14.72 6.74
CA VAL A 291 15.16 14.56 5.71
C VAL A 291 16.56 14.51 6.34
N THR A 292 16.79 15.23 7.43
CA THR A 292 18.11 15.26 8.11
C THR A 292 18.36 14.04 8.99
N GLN A 293 17.35 13.17 9.21
CA GLN A 293 17.46 12.03 10.09
C GLN A 293 17.68 10.73 9.29
N PRO A 294 18.85 10.06 9.38
CA PRO A 294 19.13 8.86 8.59
C PRO A 294 18.30 7.63 9.00
N TRP A 295 17.71 7.66 10.19
CA TRP A 295 16.89 6.59 10.76
C TRP A 295 15.39 6.72 10.46
N ILE A 296 14.96 7.81 9.79
CA ILE A 296 13.60 7.93 9.26
C ILE A 296 13.55 7.37 7.85
N CYS A 297 12.81 6.27 7.67
CA CYS A 297 12.68 5.57 6.39
C CYS A 297 11.38 5.94 5.65
N SER A 298 10.35 6.39 6.37
CA SER A 298 9.07 6.69 5.73
C SER A 298 8.39 7.91 6.32
N LEU A 299 7.69 8.64 5.45
CA LEU A 299 6.68 9.61 5.82
C LEU A 299 5.34 9.16 5.24
N SER A 300 4.30 9.37 6.00
CA SER A 300 2.92 9.19 5.62
C SER A 300 2.08 10.32 6.19
N PHE A 301 0.78 10.25 6.04
CA PHE A 301 -0.20 11.02 6.80
C PHE A 301 -1.59 10.39 6.70
N TRP A 302 -2.43 10.66 7.65
CA TRP A 302 -3.86 10.40 7.61
C TRP A 302 -4.58 11.62 7.07
N CYS A 303 -5.29 11.64 5.92
CA CYS A 303 -5.13 10.67 4.86
C CYS A 303 -5.31 11.35 3.49
N SER A 304 -4.96 10.70 2.41
CA SER A 304 -5.04 11.24 1.04
C SER A 304 -6.46 11.69 0.66
N ASN A 305 -7.50 11.01 1.18
CA ASN A 305 -8.89 11.41 1.00
C ASN A 305 -9.14 12.85 1.49
N ARG A 306 -8.47 13.26 2.57
CA ARG A 306 -8.57 14.61 3.16
C ARG A 306 -7.74 15.65 2.45
N ASP A 307 -6.73 15.24 1.67
CA ASP A 307 -5.82 16.12 0.91
C ASP A 307 -6.27 16.33 -0.55
N ALA A 308 -7.17 15.48 -1.05
CA ALA A 308 -7.60 15.45 -2.45
C ALA A 308 -8.40 16.67 -2.87
N GLU A 309 -9.10 17.32 -1.95
CA GLU A 309 -9.98 18.43 -2.25
C GLU A 309 -9.47 19.75 -1.67
N LYS A 310 -9.93 20.83 -2.29
CA LYS A 310 -9.80 22.17 -1.72
C LYS A 310 -10.57 22.25 -0.41
N SER A 311 -9.86 22.37 0.70
CA SER A 311 -10.47 22.25 2.01
C SER A 311 -11.39 23.40 2.35
N SER A 312 -12.46 23.07 3.05
CA SER A 312 -13.34 24.00 3.77
C SER A 312 -12.86 24.14 5.22
N LYS A 313 -13.44 25.11 5.95
CA LYS A 313 -13.16 25.33 7.39
C LYS A 313 -13.66 24.19 8.32
N LYS A 314 -14.27 23.14 7.77
CA LYS A 314 -14.82 22.01 8.54
C LYS A 314 -14.04 20.76 8.18
N SER A 315 -13.39 20.16 9.18
CA SER A 315 -12.75 18.86 9.01
C SER A 315 -13.79 17.75 8.79
N GLY A 316 -13.39 16.71 8.11
CA GLY A 316 -14.21 15.53 7.86
C GLY A 316 -13.41 14.48 7.12
N ASN A 317 -14.10 13.43 6.69
CA ASN A 317 -13.49 12.28 6.06
C ASN A 317 -12.78 12.61 4.74
N THR A 318 -13.21 13.66 4.05
CA THR A 318 -12.66 14.09 2.76
C THR A 318 -12.09 15.52 2.80
N THR A 319 -11.98 16.14 3.98
CA THR A 319 -11.46 17.51 4.12
C THR A 319 -10.58 17.62 5.38
N SER A 320 -9.44 18.27 5.26
CA SER A 320 -8.50 18.47 6.38
C SER A 320 -8.97 19.51 7.39
N GLY A 321 -9.94 20.36 7.07
CA GLY A 321 -10.40 21.46 7.94
C GLY A 321 -9.49 22.69 7.97
N VAL A 322 -8.38 22.68 7.23
CA VAL A 322 -7.51 23.86 7.03
C VAL A 322 -7.61 24.34 5.59
N GLN A 323 -7.31 25.62 5.39
CA GLN A 323 -7.31 26.15 4.04
C GLN A 323 -6.11 25.64 3.25
N GLN A 324 -6.37 24.91 2.18
CA GLN A 324 -5.39 24.34 1.30
C GLN A 324 -5.89 24.22 -0.13
N GLU A 325 -4.97 24.13 -1.07
CA GLU A 325 -5.27 23.67 -2.43
C GLU A 325 -5.22 22.13 -2.47
N PRO A 326 -5.85 21.47 -3.45
CA PRO A 326 -5.79 20.02 -3.61
C PRO A 326 -4.33 19.51 -3.62
N TRP A 327 -4.08 18.45 -2.87
CA TRP A 327 -2.75 17.80 -2.75
C TRP A 327 -1.68 18.68 -2.14
N ALA A 328 -2.05 19.66 -1.30
CA ALA A 328 -1.07 20.59 -0.70
C ALA A 328 -0.12 19.88 0.27
N PHE A 329 -0.62 19.01 1.12
CA PHE A 329 0.20 18.21 2.02
C PHE A 329 1.05 17.19 1.26
N THR A 330 0.48 16.51 0.27
CA THR A 330 1.23 15.60 -0.61
C THR A 330 2.42 16.29 -1.25
N ARG A 331 2.25 17.49 -1.83
CA ARG A 331 3.35 18.26 -2.45
C ARG A 331 4.45 18.64 -1.48
N ILE A 332 4.11 18.84 -0.20
CA ILE A 332 5.10 19.16 0.86
C ILE A 332 5.90 17.91 1.23
N PHE A 333 5.23 16.76 1.40
CA PHE A 333 5.89 15.54 1.89
C PHE A 333 6.63 14.76 0.79
N GLN A 334 6.14 14.78 -0.45
CA GLN A 334 6.68 13.99 -1.55
C GLN A 334 8.19 14.12 -1.77
N PRO A 335 8.81 15.33 -1.67
CA PRO A 335 10.26 15.45 -1.83
C PRO A 335 11.10 14.66 -0.84
N PHE A 336 10.52 14.17 0.28
CA PHE A 336 11.22 13.29 1.21
C PHE A 336 11.75 12.02 0.56
N ALA A 337 11.02 11.47 -0.40
CA ALA A 337 11.38 10.23 -1.10
C ALA A 337 12.54 10.40 -2.11
N THR A 338 12.96 11.63 -2.40
CA THR A 338 14.03 11.93 -3.35
C THR A 338 15.38 12.25 -2.68
N HIS A 339 15.42 12.20 -1.36
CA HIS A 339 16.60 12.44 -0.51
C HIS A 339 17.06 11.12 0.14
#